data_7717d861f0eda9aa8a27b0490615701c
#
_entry.id   7717d861f0eda9aa8a27b0490615701c
#
_cell.length_a   1.000
_cell.length_b   1.000
_cell.length_c   1.000
_cell.angle_alpha   90.00
_cell.angle_beta   90.00
_cell.angle_gamma   90.00
#
_symmetry.space_group_name_H-M   'P 1'
#
loop_
_entity.id
_entity.type
_entity.pdbx_description
1 polymer ?
#
loop_
_entity_poly.entity_id
_entity_poly.type
_entity_poly.pdbx_seq_one_letter_code
_entity_poly.pdbx_strand_id
1 'polypeptide(L)'
;MENSALPRGLIVDLITPLKQGAIDGTGLERLLNQVVPHAQALLLASPRHGEGQSMEMAMRHELLEKVCDAVIGRPISLFMWISGNTETQTRKNILALQKIMGENFGGNYPTDRLFWVDTPILYHSNRGLPDYYRELLTLLKRPLILHNDPDCIHATRAFKRRNIRTAVLKELVRIEGIAGLIFSGSLERAYHYQRACRGRQNFRIYDGDEKRFLDHPSMGGVVSVGANLAPGAWEMITQSSLQLHAHRENYPDRLQQIWESGDYLKNMVTLYGQTPNAMIKTILSDMGTIGTPEMLQSVEIEHDNVKALKALMHDFGKYR
;
A
#
# COMPACT_ATOMS: atom_id res chain seq x y z
N MET A 1 3.52 16.24 19.34
CA MET A 1 2.81 15.16 18.60
C MET A 1 3.31 13.85 19.19
N GLU A 2 2.48 13.12 19.92
CA GLU A 2 2.82 11.74 20.29
C GLU A 2 3.08 10.96 19.00
N ASN A 3 4.28 10.43 18.89
CA ASN A 3 4.72 9.66 17.73
C ASN A 3 3.96 8.33 17.72
N SER A 4 2.80 8.25 17.06
CA SER A 4 2.22 6.94 16.78
C SER A 4 3.20 6.18 15.89
N ALA A 5 3.70 5.08 16.41
CA ALA A 5 4.66 4.25 15.70
C ALA A 5 3.98 3.63 14.48
N LEU A 6 4.65 3.72 13.33
CA LEU A 6 4.19 3.02 12.13
C LEU A 6 4.03 1.51 12.41
N PRO A 7 2.92 0.87 11.96
CA PRO A 7 2.68 -0.54 12.19
C PRO A 7 3.76 -1.42 11.54
N ARG A 8 3.91 -2.65 12.04
CA ARG A 8 4.74 -3.69 11.41
C ARG A 8 3.82 -4.77 10.88
N GLY A 9 4.07 -5.23 9.67
CA GLY A 9 3.34 -6.37 9.13
C GLY A 9 2.76 -6.12 7.74
N LEU A 10 1.55 -6.63 7.50
CA LEU A 10 0.87 -6.55 6.22
C LEU A 10 0.18 -5.18 6.04
N ILE A 11 0.54 -4.50 4.97
CA ILE A 11 -0.16 -3.32 4.47
C ILE A 11 -0.91 -3.74 3.20
N VAL A 12 -2.22 -3.66 3.20
CA VAL A 12 -3.00 -3.96 1.99
C VAL A 12 -2.98 -2.74 1.08
N ASP A 13 -2.42 -2.89 -0.12
CA ASP A 13 -2.58 -1.91 -1.20
C ASP A 13 -4.00 -2.06 -1.77
N LEU A 14 -4.93 -1.29 -1.18
CA LEU A 14 -6.36 -1.46 -1.40
C LEU A 14 -6.72 -1.06 -2.83
N ILE A 15 -7.28 -2.00 -3.59
CA ILE A 15 -7.92 -1.65 -4.86
C ILE A 15 -9.14 -0.77 -4.60
N THR A 16 -9.48 0.11 -5.53
CA THR A 16 -10.69 0.95 -5.43
C THR A 16 -11.82 0.33 -6.26
N PRO A 17 -12.84 -0.27 -5.64
CA PRO A 17 -14.00 -0.79 -6.37
C PRO A 17 -14.73 0.35 -7.06
N LEU A 18 -15.04 0.18 -8.35
CA LEU A 18 -15.75 1.18 -9.16
C LEU A 18 -17.01 0.58 -9.76
N LYS A 19 -18.00 1.44 -9.99
CA LYS A 19 -19.23 1.12 -10.70
C LYS A 19 -19.79 2.37 -11.36
N GLN A 20 -19.93 2.36 -12.68
CA GLN A 20 -20.43 3.49 -13.48
C GLN A 20 -19.63 4.79 -13.24
N GLY A 21 -18.29 4.68 -13.18
CA GLY A 21 -17.38 5.82 -12.98
C GLY A 21 -17.32 6.36 -11.55
N ALA A 22 -18.05 5.77 -10.59
CA ALA A 22 -18.06 6.19 -9.18
C ALA A 22 -17.55 5.05 -8.27
N ILE A 23 -17.28 5.34 -7.01
CA ILE A 23 -16.89 4.32 -6.02
C ILE A 23 -18.08 3.39 -5.73
N ASP A 24 -17.89 2.09 -5.90
CA ASP A 24 -18.83 1.06 -5.47
C ASP A 24 -18.77 0.93 -3.93
N GLY A 25 -19.57 1.72 -3.24
CA GLY A 25 -19.58 1.75 -1.76
C GLY A 25 -19.89 0.39 -1.13
N THR A 26 -20.84 -0.36 -1.70
CA THR A 26 -21.21 -1.70 -1.20
C THR A 26 -20.08 -2.71 -1.46
N GLY A 27 -19.44 -2.67 -2.62
CA GLY A 27 -18.27 -3.49 -2.93
C GLY A 27 -17.09 -3.12 -2.05
N LEU A 28 -16.87 -1.85 -1.80
CA LEU A 28 -15.81 -1.39 -0.90
C LEU A 28 -16.02 -1.90 0.53
N GLU A 29 -17.25 -1.85 1.05
CA GLU A 29 -17.55 -2.34 2.40
C GLU A 29 -17.30 -3.86 2.51
N ARG A 30 -17.75 -4.66 1.52
CA ARG A 30 -17.47 -6.10 1.48
C ARG A 30 -15.97 -6.39 1.43
N LEU A 31 -15.23 -5.67 0.60
CA LEU A 31 -13.79 -5.82 0.49
C LEU A 31 -13.08 -5.44 1.82
N LEU A 32 -13.48 -4.34 2.46
CA LEU A 32 -12.94 -3.94 3.76
C LEU A 32 -13.21 -4.98 4.84
N ASN A 33 -14.40 -5.58 4.87
CA ASN A 33 -14.71 -6.64 5.82
C ASN A 33 -13.86 -7.90 5.60
N GLN A 34 -13.42 -8.16 4.36
CA GLN A 34 -12.51 -9.26 4.03
C GLN A 34 -11.06 -8.96 4.44
N VAL A 35 -10.55 -7.74 4.21
CA VAL A 35 -9.10 -7.47 4.34
C VAL A 35 -8.71 -6.91 5.71
N VAL A 36 -9.56 -6.11 6.36
CA VAL A 36 -9.22 -5.42 7.63
C VAL A 36 -8.86 -6.37 8.76
N PRO A 37 -9.50 -7.54 8.95
CA PRO A 37 -9.12 -8.48 10.01
C PRO A 37 -7.67 -8.97 9.92
N HIS A 38 -7.04 -8.92 8.75
CA HIS A 38 -5.73 -9.47 8.47
C HIS A 38 -4.63 -8.40 8.31
N ALA A 39 -5.00 -7.13 8.19
CA ALA A 39 -4.09 -6.05 7.87
C ALA A 39 -3.71 -5.19 9.09
N GLN A 40 -2.51 -4.64 9.09
CA GLN A 40 -2.07 -3.61 10.03
C GLN A 40 -2.31 -2.20 9.49
N ALA A 41 -2.34 -2.04 8.17
CA ALA A 41 -2.76 -0.80 7.54
C ALA A 41 -3.36 -1.04 6.15
N LEU A 42 -4.10 -0.05 5.66
CA LEU A 42 -4.57 0.04 4.27
C LEU A 42 -3.84 1.18 3.57
N LEU A 43 -3.30 0.94 2.38
CA LEU A 43 -2.82 1.98 1.49
C LEU A 43 -3.94 2.36 0.51
N LEU A 44 -4.40 3.60 0.60
CA LEU A 44 -5.53 4.12 -0.18
C LEU A 44 -5.03 4.95 -1.37
N ALA A 45 -5.73 4.83 -2.49
CA ALA A 45 -5.44 5.56 -3.72
C ALA A 45 -3.96 5.49 -4.11
N SER A 46 -3.29 4.33 -3.91
CA SER A 46 -1.91 4.15 -4.38
C SER A 46 -1.80 4.47 -5.88
N PRO A 47 -0.63 4.89 -6.36
CA PRO A 47 -0.54 5.45 -7.71
C PRO A 47 -1.00 4.50 -8.80
N ARG A 48 -0.74 3.19 -8.66
CA ARG A 48 -1.09 2.16 -9.66
C ARG A 48 -2.30 1.33 -9.23
N HIS A 49 -2.17 0.57 -8.16
CA HIS A 49 -3.16 -0.42 -7.78
C HIS A 49 -4.43 0.20 -7.19
N GLY A 50 -4.29 1.29 -6.43
CA GLY A 50 -5.42 2.11 -5.98
C GLY A 50 -5.90 3.13 -7.01
N GLU A 51 -5.31 3.13 -8.24
CA GLU A 51 -5.64 4.02 -9.36
C GLU A 51 -5.48 5.53 -9.07
N GLY A 52 -4.71 5.86 -8.04
CA GLY A 52 -4.56 7.23 -7.55
C GLY A 52 -4.05 8.22 -8.60
N GLN A 53 -3.20 7.81 -9.56
CA GLN A 53 -2.74 8.69 -10.65
C GLN A 53 -3.87 9.14 -11.57
N SER A 54 -4.89 8.30 -11.75
CA SER A 54 -6.04 8.57 -12.62
C SER A 54 -7.25 9.11 -11.87
N MET A 55 -7.18 9.11 -10.53
CA MET A 55 -8.28 9.47 -9.64
C MET A 55 -8.32 10.98 -9.42
N GLU A 56 -9.47 11.59 -9.65
CA GLU A 56 -9.72 12.98 -9.31
C GLU A 56 -9.74 13.20 -7.79
N MET A 57 -9.50 14.46 -7.35
CA MET A 57 -9.42 14.77 -5.93
C MET A 57 -10.75 14.52 -5.19
N ALA A 58 -11.88 14.76 -5.84
CA ALA A 58 -13.21 14.50 -5.27
C ALA A 58 -13.39 13.00 -4.94
N MET A 59 -12.95 12.12 -5.85
CA MET A 59 -13.01 10.66 -5.64
C MET A 59 -12.03 10.19 -4.57
N ARG A 60 -10.80 10.76 -4.50
CA ARG A 60 -9.85 10.45 -3.40
C ARG A 60 -10.44 10.83 -2.04
N HIS A 61 -11.14 11.94 -2.00
CA HIS A 61 -11.86 12.42 -0.85
C HIS A 61 -12.95 11.44 -0.43
N GLU A 62 -13.86 11.11 -1.35
CA GLU A 62 -14.94 10.16 -1.10
C GLU A 62 -14.40 8.79 -0.62
N LEU A 63 -13.30 8.31 -1.23
CA LEU A 63 -12.66 7.07 -0.81
C LEU A 63 -12.19 7.15 0.65
N LEU A 64 -11.49 8.24 1.01
CA LEU A 64 -11.00 8.41 2.37
C LEU A 64 -12.15 8.48 3.38
N GLU A 65 -13.22 9.21 3.09
CA GLU A 65 -14.41 9.28 3.95
C GLU A 65 -15.03 7.90 4.16
N LYS A 66 -15.39 7.22 3.07
CA LYS A 66 -16.02 5.89 3.12
C LYS A 66 -15.16 4.87 3.88
N VAL A 67 -13.83 4.89 3.68
CA VAL A 67 -12.94 3.96 4.40
C VAL A 67 -12.85 4.33 5.87
N CYS A 68 -12.69 5.62 6.21
CA CYS A 68 -12.67 6.05 7.62
C CYS A 68 -13.94 5.62 8.36
N ASP A 69 -15.12 5.83 7.76
CA ASP A 69 -16.39 5.43 8.36
C ASP A 69 -16.49 3.91 8.56
N ALA A 70 -16.06 3.13 7.57
CA ALA A 70 -16.11 1.67 7.63
C ALA A 70 -15.14 1.05 8.65
N VAL A 71 -14.06 1.76 9.02
CA VAL A 71 -13.04 1.24 9.95
C VAL A 71 -13.09 1.90 11.33
N ILE A 72 -14.09 2.69 11.64
CA ILE A 72 -14.29 3.27 12.97
C ILE A 72 -14.26 2.15 14.03
N GLY A 73 -13.47 2.37 15.08
CA GLY A 73 -13.32 1.41 16.19
C GLY A 73 -12.43 0.19 15.89
N ARG A 74 -11.94 0.03 14.65
CA ARG A 74 -10.99 -1.03 14.30
C ARG A 74 -9.54 -0.58 14.49
N PRO A 75 -8.62 -1.42 14.97
CA PRO A 75 -7.23 -1.05 15.23
C PRO A 75 -6.38 -1.06 13.95
N ILE A 76 -6.81 -0.38 12.90
CA ILE A 76 -6.12 -0.33 11.61
C ILE A 76 -5.60 1.07 11.32
N SER A 77 -4.43 1.17 10.70
CA SER A 77 -3.88 2.44 10.23
C SER A 77 -4.24 2.70 8.77
N LEU A 78 -4.37 3.97 8.38
CA LEU A 78 -4.63 4.37 7.01
C LEU A 78 -3.43 5.12 6.44
N PHE A 79 -2.98 4.71 5.27
CA PHE A 79 -1.94 5.35 4.47
C PHE A 79 -2.61 5.95 3.23
N MET A 80 -2.72 7.27 3.16
CA MET A 80 -3.39 7.95 2.05
C MET A 80 -2.38 8.57 1.10
N TRP A 81 -2.39 8.15 -0.15
CA TRP A 81 -1.53 8.71 -1.18
C TRP A 81 -2.00 10.11 -1.61
N ILE A 82 -1.05 11.07 -1.59
CA ILE A 82 -1.34 12.51 -1.74
C ILE A 82 -0.69 13.15 -2.97
N SER A 83 0.25 12.46 -3.64
CA SER A 83 1.03 13.09 -4.71
C SER A 83 0.16 13.58 -5.86
N GLY A 84 0.54 14.72 -6.40
CA GLY A 84 0.09 15.23 -7.67
C GLY A 84 1.21 15.17 -8.72
N ASN A 85 0.95 15.67 -9.91
CA ASN A 85 1.93 15.73 -11.00
C ASN A 85 2.92 16.93 -10.86
N THR A 86 2.68 17.80 -9.89
CA THR A 86 3.51 18.97 -9.57
C THR A 86 3.54 19.21 -8.06
N GLU A 87 4.54 19.97 -7.57
CA GLU A 87 4.60 20.40 -6.17
C GLU A 87 3.35 21.18 -5.76
N THR A 88 2.88 22.09 -6.61
CA THR A 88 1.68 22.87 -6.38
C THR A 88 0.44 21.98 -6.24
N GLN A 89 0.32 20.98 -7.10
CA GLN A 89 -0.81 20.04 -7.04
C GLN A 89 -0.74 19.19 -5.77
N THR A 90 0.43 18.68 -5.41
CA THR A 90 0.64 17.92 -4.17
C THR A 90 0.26 18.73 -2.94
N ARG A 91 0.69 20.01 -2.85
CA ARG A 91 0.29 20.93 -1.76
C ARG A 91 -1.23 21.15 -1.72
N LYS A 92 -1.88 21.34 -2.87
CA LYS A 92 -3.36 21.48 -2.96
C LYS A 92 -4.07 20.21 -2.49
N ASN A 93 -3.60 19.04 -2.90
CA ASN A 93 -4.17 17.75 -2.49
C ASN A 93 -4.12 17.58 -0.96
N ILE A 94 -2.97 17.89 -0.35
CA ILE A 94 -2.79 17.84 1.10
C ILE A 94 -3.80 18.76 1.82
N LEU A 95 -3.88 20.02 1.41
CA LEU A 95 -4.77 21.00 2.05
C LEU A 95 -6.24 20.58 1.91
N ALA A 96 -6.64 20.08 0.75
CA ALA A 96 -7.99 19.58 0.53
C ALA A 96 -8.33 18.40 1.47
N LEU A 97 -7.47 17.38 1.53
CA LEU A 97 -7.68 16.21 2.39
C LEU A 97 -7.65 16.58 3.89
N GLN A 98 -6.77 17.50 4.31
CA GLN A 98 -6.73 17.95 5.70
C GLN A 98 -7.96 18.75 6.10
N LYS A 99 -8.51 19.58 5.19
CA LYS A 99 -9.73 20.35 5.43
C LYS A 99 -10.90 19.42 5.74
N ILE A 100 -11.07 18.39 4.95
CA ILE A 100 -12.12 17.38 5.10
C ILE A 100 -12.00 16.68 6.44
N MET A 101 -10.79 16.21 6.76
CA MET A 101 -10.53 15.56 8.05
C MET A 101 -10.82 16.47 9.26
N GLY A 102 -10.79 17.79 9.08
CA GLY A 102 -11.17 18.76 10.12
C GLY A 102 -12.66 19.06 10.21
N GLU A 103 -13.36 19.05 9.08
CA GLU A 103 -14.77 19.46 8.97
C GLU A 103 -15.75 18.30 9.16
N ASN A 104 -15.47 17.14 8.56
CA ASN A 104 -16.45 16.05 8.45
C ASN A 104 -16.26 14.95 9.51
N PHE A 105 -15.06 14.77 10.05
CA PHE A 105 -14.78 13.61 10.90
C PHE A 105 -14.93 13.86 12.41
N GLY A 106 -15.32 15.04 12.86
CA GLY A 106 -15.73 15.32 14.25
C GLY A 106 -14.98 14.61 15.40
N GLY A 107 -13.79 14.05 15.13
CA GLY A 107 -13.00 13.28 16.07
C GLY A 107 -13.26 11.78 16.10
N ASN A 108 -14.12 11.23 15.24
CA ASN A 108 -14.52 9.82 15.31
C ASN A 108 -13.45 8.81 14.81
N TYR A 109 -12.59 9.20 13.86
CA TYR A 109 -11.44 8.36 13.46
C TYR A 109 -10.18 8.82 14.21
N PRO A 110 -9.42 7.86 14.83
CA PRO A 110 -8.20 8.19 15.53
C PRO A 110 -7.17 8.82 14.59
N THR A 111 -7.00 10.13 14.71
CA THR A 111 -6.15 10.92 13.81
C THR A 111 -4.68 10.56 13.89
N ASP A 112 -4.26 9.87 14.93
CA ASP A 112 -2.92 9.33 15.14
C ASP A 112 -2.60 8.10 14.27
N ARG A 113 -3.60 7.49 13.64
CA ARG A 113 -3.45 6.33 12.74
C ARG A 113 -3.54 6.66 11.25
N LEU A 114 -3.67 7.93 10.90
CA LEU A 114 -3.63 8.37 9.51
C LEU A 114 -2.27 8.93 9.14
N PHE A 115 -1.68 8.39 8.07
CA PHE A 115 -0.38 8.79 7.52
C PHE A 115 -0.54 9.21 6.06
N TRP A 116 0.19 10.26 5.67
CA TRP A 116 0.28 10.66 4.27
C TRP A 116 1.35 9.84 3.56
N VAL A 117 1.10 9.46 2.31
CA VAL A 117 2.08 8.77 1.45
C VAL A 117 2.38 9.63 0.25
N ASP A 118 3.64 9.93 0.02
CA ASP A 118 4.07 10.78 -1.09
C ASP A 118 5.16 10.12 -1.94
N THR A 119 4.99 10.23 -3.27
CA THR A 119 5.92 9.74 -4.29
C THR A 119 6.68 10.92 -4.90
N PRO A 120 7.70 11.48 -4.22
CA PRO A 120 8.30 12.77 -4.59
C PRO A 120 8.92 12.78 -5.99
N ILE A 121 9.50 11.66 -6.43
CA ILE A 121 10.20 11.61 -7.73
C ILE A 121 9.24 11.69 -8.92
N LEU A 122 7.93 11.62 -8.72
CA LEU A 122 6.95 11.93 -9.76
C LEU A 122 7.02 13.38 -10.24
N TYR A 123 7.28 14.31 -9.32
CA TYR A 123 7.16 15.75 -9.58
C TYR A 123 8.37 16.56 -9.10
N HIS A 124 9.28 15.99 -8.32
CA HIS A 124 10.47 16.67 -7.79
C HIS A 124 11.73 15.85 -8.05
N SER A 125 12.84 16.53 -8.34
CA SER A 125 14.13 15.86 -8.48
C SER A 125 14.78 15.56 -7.12
N ASN A 126 15.82 14.72 -7.11
CA ASN A 126 16.61 14.51 -5.88
C ASN A 126 17.30 15.78 -5.35
N ARG A 127 17.53 16.79 -6.23
CA ARG A 127 18.20 18.04 -5.82
C ARG A 127 17.21 18.93 -5.09
N GLY A 128 17.56 19.35 -3.88
CA GLY A 128 16.69 20.19 -3.04
C GLY A 128 15.54 19.46 -2.35
N LEU A 129 15.42 18.14 -2.56
CA LEU A 129 14.32 17.36 -1.98
C LEU A 129 14.23 17.43 -0.43
N PRO A 130 15.34 17.41 0.33
CA PRO A 130 15.28 17.61 1.79
C PRO A 130 14.71 18.98 2.20
N ASP A 131 15.06 20.05 1.48
CA ASP A 131 14.56 21.40 1.78
C ASP A 131 13.07 21.51 1.46
N TYR A 132 12.65 20.96 0.31
CA TYR A 132 11.25 20.86 -0.06
C TYR A 132 10.41 20.17 1.04
N TYR A 133 10.89 19.06 1.61
CA TYR A 133 10.17 18.39 2.68
C TYR A 133 10.17 19.15 4.00
N ARG A 134 11.23 19.89 4.34
CA ARG A 134 11.21 20.79 5.52
C ARG A 134 10.09 21.82 5.41
N GLU A 135 9.89 22.40 4.22
CA GLU A 135 8.79 23.33 3.96
C GLU A 135 7.43 22.59 3.96
N LEU A 136 7.33 21.48 3.23
CA LEU A 136 6.07 20.73 3.10
C LEU A 136 5.54 20.29 4.47
N LEU A 137 6.40 19.84 5.35
CA LEU A 137 6.03 19.36 6.68
C LEU A 137 5.49 20.47 7.59
N THR A 138 5.76 21.76 7.30
CA THR A 138 5.11 22.86 8.02
C THR A 138 3.60 22.94 7.75
N LEU A 139 3.16 22.41 6.61
CA LEU A 139 1.76 22.36 6.23
C LEU A 139 1.08 21.08 6.73
N LEU A 140 1.85 20.02 7.01
CA LEU A 140 1.32 18.71 7.37
C LEU A 140 1.01 18.64 8.87
N LYS A 141 -0.21 18.22 9.19
CA LYS A 141 -0.63 17.92 10.57
C LYS A 141 -0.37 16.47 10.97
N ARG A 142 0.16 15.64 10.05
CA ARG A 142 0.33 14.19 10.22
C ARG A 142 1.67 13.71 9.68
N PRO A 143 2.19 12.59 10.19
CA PRO A 143 3.43 12.02 9.68
C PRO A 143 3.32 11.59 8.21
N LEU A 144 4.46 11.65 7.52
CA LEU A 144 4.61 11.34 6.11
C LEU A 144 5.41 10.05 5.91
N ILE A 145 4.97 9.23 4.98
CA ILE A 145 5.68 8.06 4.47
C ILE A 145 6.13 8.38 3.04
N LEU A 146 7.41 8.24 2.76
CA LEU A 146 7.93 8.34 1.40
C LEU A 146 7.52 7.10 0.60
N HIS A 147 7.24 7.27 -0.68
CA HIS A 147 7.02 6.17 -1.60
C HIS A 147 8.01 6.25 -2.74
N ASN A 148 8.79 5.18 -2.96
CA ASN A 148 9.75 5.05 -4.03
C ASN A 148 9.38 3.87 -4.91
N ASP A 149 8.72 4.14 -6.02
CA ASP A 149 8.35 3.16 -7.03
C ASP A 149 8.90 3.59 -8.39
N PRO A 150 10.01 2.99 -8.85
CA PRO A 150 10.65 3.34 -10.11
C PRO A 150 9.79 3.04 -11.34
N ASP A 151 8.86 2.08 -11.27
CA ASP A 151 8.01 1.73 -12.40
C ASP A 151 6.89 2.75 -12.58
N CYS A 152 6.31 3.23 -11.47
CA CYS A 152 5.37 4.34 -11.47
C CYS A 152 6.00 5.60 -12.09
N ILE A 153 7.25 5.91 -11.74
CA ILE A 153 7.97 7.08 -12.23
C ILE A 153 8.37 6.91 -13.71
N HIS A 154 8.69 5.68 -14.14
CA HIS A 154 8.99 5.39 -15.54
C HIS A 154 7.83 5.73 -16.47
N ALA A 155 6.61 5.46 -16.06
CA ALA A 155 5.42 5.73 -16.84
C ALA A 155 5.24 7.23 -17.16
N THR A 156 5.64 8.11 -16.23
CA THR A 156 5.50 9.58 -16.41
C THR A 156 6.62 10.22 -17.27
N ARG A 157 7.75 9.54 -17.47
CA ARG A 157 8.94 10.03 -18.19
C ARG A 157 9.49 11.40 -17.71
N ALA A 158 9.05 11.88 -16.55
CA ALA A 158 9.39 13.23 -16.08
C ALA A 158 10.88 13.40 -15.74
N PHE A 159 11.53 12.36 -15.21
CA PHE A 159 12.92 12.42 -14.78
C PHE A 159 13.74 11.21 -15.26
N LYS A 160 15.04 11.45 -15.57
CA LYS A 160 15.99 10.36 -15.89
C LYS A 160 16.24 9.42 -14.71
N ARG A 161 16.15 9.94 -13.48
CA ARG A 161 16.37 9.16 -12.25
C ARG A 161 15.03 8.81 -11.62
N ARG A 162 14.83 7.53 -11.40
CA ARG A 162 13.56 6.95 -10.93
C ARG A 162 13.56 6.60 -9.44
N ASN A 163 14.67 6.84 -8.77
CA ASN A 163 14.83 6.50 -7.35
C ASN A 163 15.33 7.68 -6.54
N ILE A 164 14.93 7.76 -5.29
CA ILE A 164 15.57 8.62 -4.30
C ILE A 164 17.04 8.18 -4.17
N ARG A 165 17.99 9.11 -4.20
CA ARG A 165 19.41 8.76 -3.96
C ARG A 165 19.60 8.36 -2.52
N THR A 166 20.45 7.36 -2.26
CA THR A 166 20.74 6.89 -0.88
C THR A 166 21.24 8.03 0.03
N ALA A 167 22.08 8.94 -0.50
CA ALA A 167 22.54 10.10 0.27
C ALA A 167 21.37 11.05 0.62
N VAL A 168 20.46 11.30 -0.33
CA VAL A 168 19.27 12.14 -0.10
C VAL A 168 18.33 11.46 0.90
N LEU A 169 18.12 10.16 0.78
CA LEU A 169 17.31 9.40 1.76
C LEU A 169 17.91 9.52 3.17
N LYS A 170 19.23 9.43 3.30
CA LYS A 170 19.90 9.58 4.60
C LYS A 170 19.65 10.97 5.26
N GLU A 171 19.48 12.01 4.46
CA GLU A 171 19.09 13.33 4.93
C GLU A 171 17.59 13.39 5.30
N LEU A 172 16.72 12.84 4.42
CA LEU A 172 15.28 12.79 4.63
C LEU A 172 14.89 12.04 5.91
N VAL A 173 15.57 10.93 6.19
CA VAL A 173 15.34 10.12 7.42
C VAL A 173 15.58 10.95 8.70
N ARG A 174 16.41 12.00 8.67
CA ARG A 174 16.68 12.85 9.81
C ARG A 174 15.62 13.94 10.04
N ILE A 175 14.75 14.17 9.06
CA ILE A 175 13.70 15.18 9.15
C ILE A 175 12.56 14.62 10.01
N GLU A 176 12.24 15.31 11.09
CA GLU A 176 11.09 14.99 11.92
C GLU A 176 9.81 15.10 11.08
N GLY A 177 8.86 14.17 11.29
CA GLY A 177 7.63 14.11 10.49
C GLY A 177 7.70 13.17 9.29
N ILE A 178 8.89 12.78 8.78
CA ILE A 178 9.03 11.69 7.81
C ILE A 178 9.17 10.38 8.60
N ALA A 179 8.14 9.55 8.64
CA ALA A 179 8.07 8.38 9.52
C ALA A 179 8.53 7.07 8.87
N GLY A 180 8.51 6.98 7.54
CA GLY A 180 8.85 5.74 6.86
C GLY A 180 9.03 5.86 5.35
N LEU A 181 9.23 4.71 4.73
CA LEU A 181 9.42 4.55 3.29
C LEU A 181 8.75 3.27 2.80
N ILE A 182 7.91 3.35 1.79
CA ILE A 182 7.52 2.20 0.95
C ILE A 182 8.49 2.16 -0.22
N PHE A 183 9.13 1.02 -0.41
CA PHE A 183 10.18 0.88 -1.42
C PHE A 183 9.91 -0.28 -2.38
N SER A 184 9.83 0.02 -3.68
CA SER A 184 9.88 -0.94 -4.77
C SER A 184 11.19 -0.78 -5.55
N GLY A 185 11.80 -1.89 -5.98
CA GLY A 185 13.05 -1.87 -6.75
C GLY A 185 14.01 -3.03 -6.41
N SER A 186 15.29 -2.91 -6.76
CA SER A 186 16.26 -4.01 -6.61
C SER A 186 16.62 -4.31 -5.15
N LEU A 187 16.95 -5.59 -4.86
CA LEU A 187 17.42 -6.05 -3.56
C LEU A 187 18.68 -5.29 -3.09
N GLU A 188 19.60 -5.00 -4.01
CA GLU A 188 20.81 -4.21 -3.72
C GLU A 188 20.46 -2.83 -3.17
N ARG A 189 19.51 -2.15 -3.82
CA ARG A 189 19.06 -0.83 -3.37
C ARG A 189 18.31 -0.91 -2.03
N ALA A 190 17.51 -1.93 -1.82
CA ALA A 190 16.85 -2.20 -0.55
C ALA A 190 17.88 -2.24 0.60
N TYR A 191 18.97 -2.99 0.40
CA TYR A 191 20.07 -3.07 1.37
C TYR A 191 20.70 -1.70 1.66
N HIS A 192 21.00 -0.91 0.62
CA HIS A 192 21.55 0.44 0.79
C HIS A 192 20.60 1.37 1.54
N TYR A 193 19.31 1.28 1.28
CA TYR A 193 18.29 2.09 1.96
C TYR A 193 18.14 1.68 3.44
N GLN A 194 18.08 0.39 3.73
CA GLN A 194 18.06 -0.09 5.12
C GLN A 194 19.29 0.41 5.90
N ARG A 195 20.48 0.35 5.27
CA ARG A 195 21.71 0.87 5.89
C ARG A 195 21.66 2.38 6.13
N ALA A 196 21.10 3.15 5.20
CA ALA A 196 20.94 4.60 5.34
C ALA A 196 19.99 5.00 6.47
N CYS A 197 18.98 4.16 6.76
CA CYS A 197 17.94 4.41 7.75
C CYS A 197 18.28 3.89 9.16
N ARG A 198 19.36 3.13 9.36
CA ARG A 198 19.73 2.49 10.65
C ARG A 198 19.81 3.44 11.84
N GLY A 199 20.13 4.70 11.61
CA GLY A 199 20.29 5.70 12.67
C GLY A 199 18.99 6.17 13.33
N ARG A 200 17.81 5.75 12.80
CA ARG A 200 16.50 6.16 13.32
C ARG A 200 15.62 4.93 13.60
N GLN A 201 15.56 4.51 14.85
CA GLN A 201 14.87 3.28 15.28
C GLN A 201 13.37 3.25 14.91
N ASN A 202 12.70 4.40 14.93
CA ASN A 202 11.26 4.51 14.65
C ASN A 202 10.94 4.69 13.16
N PHE A 203 11.97 4.74 12.28
CA PHE A 203 11.74 4.82 10.84
C PHE A 203 11.46 3.43 10.27
N ARG A 204 10.33 3.27 9.59
CA ARG A 204 9.93 1.99 8.99
C ARG A 204 10.16 1.99 7.49
N ILE A 205 10.70 0.89 6.99
CA ILE A 205 10.76 0.61 5.55
C ILE A 205 9.83 -0.57 5.28
N TYR A 206 8.94 -0.42 4.32
CA TYR A 206 8.06 -1.48 3.85
C TYR A 206 8.51 -1.94 2.48
N ASP A 207 8.42 -3.23 2.23
CA ASP A 207 8.64 -3.80 0.92
C ASP A 207 7.39 -3.54 0.04
N GLY A 208 7.55 -2.82 -1.05
CA GLY A 208 6.51 -2.57 -2.05
C GLY A 208 6.55 -3.55 -3.23
N ASP A 209 7.36 -4.64 -3.11
CA ASP A 209 7.51 -5.67 -4.14
C ASP A 209 7.21 -7.03 -3.50
N GLU A 210 6.04 -7.58 -3.83
CA GLU A 210 5.54 -8.84 -3.29
C GLU A 210 6.47 -10.02 -3.57
N LYS A 211 6.95 -10.12 -4.82
CA LYS A 211 7.85 -11.20 -5.23
C LYS A 211 9.14 -11.16 -4.43
N ARG A 212 9.73 -9.96 -4.30
CA ARG A 212 10.95 -9.80 -3.51
C ARG A 212 10.71 -10.13 -2.05
N PHE A 213 9.59 -9.73 -1.47
CA PHE A 213 9.26 -10.06 -0.08
C PHE A 213 9.10 -11.57 0.14
N LEU A 214 8.46 -12.27 -0.79
CA LEU A 214 8.31 -13.73 -0.70
C LEU A 214 9.63 -14.49 -0.84
N ASP A 215 10.57 -13.94 -1.60
CA ASP A 215 11.91 -14.56 -1.77
C ASP A 215 12.90 -14.13 -0.68
N HIS A 216 12.81 -12.88 -0.22
CA HIS A 216 13.74 -12.26 0.72
C HIS A 216 13.00 -11.40 1.75
N PRO A 217 12.21 -12.01 2.65
CA PRO A 217 11.40 -11.27 3.61
C PRO A 217 12.31 -10.43 4.52
N SER A 218 12.04 -9.14 4.54
CA SER A 218 12.84 -8.17 5.27
C SER A 218 12.03 -6.93 5.59
N MET A 219 12.65 -5.95 6.26
CA MET A 219 12.04 -4.64 6.54
C MET A 219 10.96 -4.68 7.62
N GLY A 220 10.09 -3.67 7.66
CA GLY A 220 9.01 -3.52 8.65
C GLY A 220 7.72 -4.24 8.28
N GLY A 221 7.61 -4.69 7.02
CA GLY A 221 6.42 -5.33 6.47
C GLY A 221 6.40 -5.29 4.95
N VAL A 222 5.29 -5.71 4.37
CA VAL A 222 5.05 -5.72 2.93
C VAL A 222 3.79 -4.92 2.60
N VAL A 223 3.84 -4.20 1.49
CA VAL A 223 2.66 -3.58 0.85
C VAL A 223 2.23 -4.51 -0.27
N SER A 224 1.04 -5.11 -0.12
CA SER A 224 0.56 -6.17 -1.02
C SER A 224 -0.77 -5.80 -1.65
N VAL A 225 -0.84 -5.84 -2.98
CA VAL A 225 -2.09 -5.78 -3.74
C VAL A 225 -2.79 -7.15 -3.78
N GLY A 226 -2.03 -8.24 -3.79
CA GLY A 226 -2.56 -9.60 -3.74
C GLY A 226 -3.32 -9.92 -2.45
N ALA A 227 -3.08 -9.15 -1.40
CA ALA A 227 -3.84 -9.27 -0.16
C ALA A 227 -5.32 -8.89 -0.29
N ASN A 228 -5.75 -8.24 -1.37
CA ASN A 228 -7.17 -8.06 -1.69
C ASN A 228 -7.86 -9.40 -2.04
N LEU A 229 -7.12 -10.40 -2.54
CA LEU A 229 -7.64 -11.74 -2.85
C LEU A 229 -7.41 -12.74 -1.72
N ALA A 230 -6.24 -12.70 -1.10
CA ALA A 230 -5.80 -13.72 -0.14
C ALA A 230 -5.22 -13.09 1.14
N PRO A 231 -5.99 -12.26 1.89
CA PRO A 231 -5.45 -11.52 3.02
C PRO A 231 -4.91 -12.43 4.14
N GLY A 232 -5.57 -13.55 4.43
CA GLY A 232 -5.12 -14.49 5.48
C GLY A 232 -3.80 -15.19 5.13
N ALA A 233 -3.57 -15.54 3.86
CA ALA A 233 -2.29 -16.13 3.44
C ALA A 233 -1.15 -15.10 3.53
N TRP A 234 -1.39 -13.87 3.09
CA TRP A 234 -0.43 -12.77 3.22
C TRP A 234 -0.12 -12.42 4.68
N GLU A 235 -1.14 -12.40 5.54
CA GLU A 235 -0.95 -12.21 6.99
C GLU A 235 -0.04 -13.30 7.56
N MET A 236 -0.34 -14.57 7.30
CA MET A 236 0.42 -15.71 7.79
C MET A 236 1.90 -15.63 7.40
N ILE A 237 2.19 -15.39 6.12
CA ILE A 237 3.57 -15.27 5.63
C ILE A 237 4.26 -14.05 6.25
N THR A 238 3.58 -12.91 6.33
CA THR A 238 4.16 -11.69 6.89
C THR A 238 4.48 -11.84 8.38
N GLN A 239 3.57 -12.38 9.15
CA GLN A 239 3.77 -12.61 10.59
C GLN A 239 4.90 -13.61 10.85
N SER A 240 4.94 -14.72 10.10
CA SER A 240 5.97 -15.75 10.24
C SER A 240 7.34 -15.24 9.83
N SER A 241 7.44 -14.57 8.68
CA SER A 241 8.71 -14.07 8.13
C SER A 241 9.33 -12.95 8.98
N LEU A 242 8.50 -12.12 9.61
CA LEU A 242 8.97 -11.01 10.46
C LEU A 242 9.01 -11.37 11.94
N GLN A 243 8.68 -12.61 12.30
CA GLN A 243 8.64 -13.10 13.68
C GLN A 243 7.79 -12.18 14.59
N LEU A 244 6.64 -11.71 14.08
CA LEU A 244 5.78 -10.80 14.82
C LEU A 244 5.08 -11.50 15.99
N HIS A 245 4.85 -12.81 15.87
CA HIS A 245 4.33 -13.67 16.92
C HIS A 245 5.11 -14.98 16.97
N ALA A 246 5.68 -15.31 18.13
CA ALA A 246 6.33 -16.57 18.38
C ALA A 246 5.31 -17.56 18.95
N HIS A 247 4.71 -18.39 18.13
CA HIS A 247 3.90 -19.52 18.59
C HIS A 247 4.78 -20.77 18.66
N ARG A 248 4.82 -21.42 19.81
CA ARG A 248 5.58 -22.67 20.01
C ARG A 248 4.69 -23.93 19.85
N GLU A 249 3.38 -23.74 19.75
CA GLU A 249 2.40 -24.82 19.69
C GLU A 249 2.13 -25.23 18.24
N ASN A 250 1.96 -26.55 18.00
CA ASN A 250 1.66 -27.16 16.70
C ASN A 250 2.69 -26.86 15.58
N TYR A 251 3.98 -26.91 15.92
CA TYR A 251 5.06 -26.55 15.00
C TYR A 251 5.04 -27.28 13.65
N PRO A 252 4.84 -28.61 13.54
CA PRO A 252 4.84 -29.27 12.22
C PRO A 252 3.71 -28.78 11.31
N ASP A 253 2.49 -28.71 11.82
CA ASP A 253 1.30 -28.32 11.05
C ASP A 253 1.39 -26.84 10.61
N ARG A 254 1.88 -25.99 11.51
CA ARG A 254 2.06 -24.57 11.19
C ARG A 254 3.15 -24.35 10.14
N LEU A 255 4.24 -25.11 10.17
CA LEU A 255 5.30 -25.03 9.18
C LEU A 255 4.80 -25.44 7.80
N GLN A 256 4.00 -26.51 7.71
CA GLN A 256 3.36 -26.93 6.48
C GLN A 256 2.46 -25.83 5.93
N GLN A 257 1.58 -25.25 6.77
CA GLN A 257 0.69 -24.15 6.38
C GLN A 257 1.46 -22.93 5.86
N ILE A 258 2.61 -22.59 6.47
CA ILE A 258 3.48 -21.49 6.01
C ILE A 258 4.03 -21.81 4.62
N TRP A 259 4.53 -23.02 4.38
CA TRP A 259 5.08 -23.42 3.08
C TRP A 259 4.00 -23.43 1.99
N GLU A 260 2.86 -24.04 2.26
CA GLU A 260 1.72 -24.07 1.34
C GLU A 260 1.23 -22.64 1.00
N SER A 261 1.12 -21.77 2.01
CA SER A 261 0.77 -20.37 1.79
C SER A 261 1.83 -19.62 0.98
N GLY A 262 3.11 -19.86 1.24
CA GLY A 262 4.21 -19.25 0.50
C GLY A 262 4.22 -19.65 -0.97
N ASP A 263 4.04 -20.93 -1.26
CA ASP A 263 3.99 -21.45 -2.63
C ASP A 263 2.74 -20.94 -3.36
N TYR A 264 1.60 -20.98 -2.70
CA TYR A 264 0.36 -20.39 -3.23
C TYR A 264 0.52 -18.92 -3.61
N LEU A 265 1.08 -18.10 -2.72
CA LEU A 265 1.28 -16.68 -2.98
C LEU A 265 2.28 -16.41 -4.10
N LYS A 266 3.37 -17.18 -4.22
CA LYS A 266 4.33 -17.07 -5.33
C LYS A 266 3.67 -17.35 -6.67
N ASN A 267 2.87 -18.40 -6.75
CA ASN A 267 2.11 -18.74 -7.95
C ASN A 267 1.08 -17.65 -8.28
N MET A 268 0.37 -17.14 -7.28
CA MET A 268 -0.61 -16.06 -7.43
C MET A 268 0.04 -14.78 -7.98
N VAL A 269 1.17 -14.34 -7.38
CA VAL A 269 1.94 -13.16 -7.84
C VAL A 269 2.42 -13.34 -9.27
N THR A 270 2.83 -14.56 -9.66
CA THR A 270 3.27 -14.86 -11.01
C THR A 270 2.10 -14.74 -12.01
N LEU A 271 0.92 -15.22 -11.66
CA LEU A 271 -0.25 -15.23 -12.54
C LEU A 271 -0.82 -13.83 -12.80
N TYR A 272 -0.94 -12.97 -11.80
CA TYR A 272 -1.43 -11.60 -12.08
C TYR A 272 -0.35 -10.66 -12.64
N GLY A 273 0.92 -10.98 -12.49
CA GLY A 273 2.05 -10.44 -13.23
C GLY A 273 2.05 -8.91 -13.41
N GLN A 274 1.97 -8.49 -14.67
CA GLN A 274 2.08 -7.08 -15.06
C GLN A 274 0.79 -6.27 -14.88
N THR A 275 -0.35 -6.94 -14.71
CA THR A 275 -1.69 -6.30 -14.63
C THR A 275 -2.46 -6.69 -13.36
N PRO A 276 -1.84 -6.58 -12.17
CA PRO A 276 -2.43 -7.11 -10.95
C PRO A 276 -3.80 -6.48 -10.65
N ASN A 277 -3.95 -5.17 -10.82
CA ASN A 277 -5.18 -4.46 -10.51
C ASN A 277 -6.36 -4.98 -11.34
N ALA A 278 -6.20 -5.08 -12.66
CA ALA A 278 -7.26 -5.54 -13.56
C ALA A 278 -7.66 -6.99 -13.27
N MET A 279 -6.69 -7.87 -13.03
CA MET A 279 -6.95 -9.27 -12.71
C MET A 279 -7.63 -9.44 -11.36
N ILE A 280 -7.17 -8.73 -10.34
CA ILE A 280 -7.75 -8.78 -9.00
C ILE A 280 -9.20 -8.29 -9.02
N LYS A 281 -9.48 -7.14 -9.68
CA LYS A 281 -10.85 -6.64 -9.83
C LYS A 281 -11.76 -7.64 -10.56
N THR A 282 -11.26 -8.27 -11.62
CA THR A 282 -12.03 -9.29 -12.37
C THR A 282 -12.41 -10.46 -11.45
N ILE A 283 -11.46 -10.97 -10.68
CA ILE A 283 -11.73 -12.10 -9.78
C ILE A 283 -12.66 -11.69 -8.63
N LEU A 284 -12.45 -10.55 -8.01
CA LEU A 284 -13.34 -10.06 -6.95
C LEU A 284 -14.75 -9.78 -7.43
N SER A 285 -14.91 -9.33 -8.68
CA SER A 285 -16.23 -9.17 -9.31
C SER A 285 -16.90 -10.52 -9.55
N ASP A 286 -16.16 -11.51 -10.05
CA ASP A 286 -16.69 -12.87 -10.26
C ASP A 286 -17.04 -13.58 -8.94
N MET A 287 -16.33 -13.27 -7.86
CA MET A 287 -16.65 -13.74 -6.50
C MET A 287 -17.82 -12.97 -5.85
N GLY A 288 -18.31 -11.90 -6.49
CA GLY A 288 -19.36 -11.04 -5.93
C GLY A 288 -18.91 -10.12 -4.80
N THR A 289 -17.60 -10.02 -4.55
CA THR A 289 -17.07 -9.10 -3.53
C THR A 289 -17.25 -7.66 -3.99
N ILE A 290 -16.96 -7.33 -5.25
CA ILE A 290 -17.23 -6.03 -5.85
C ILE A 290 -18.25 -6.13 -6.98
N GLY A 291 -18.90 -5.02 -7.32
CA GLY A 291 -20.00 -5.03 -8.29
C GLY A 291 -19.55 -5.21 -9.73
N THR A 292 -18.40 -4.67 -10.11
CA THR A 292 -17.85 -4.71 -11.47
C THR A 292 -16.33 -4.71 -11.45
N PRO A 293 -15.64 -5.22 -12.51
CA PRO A 293 -14.18 -5.12 -12.64
C PRO A 293 -13.74 -3.76 -13.20
N GLU A 294 -14.60 -2.75 -13.17
CA GLU A 294 -14.37 -1.43 -13.77
C GLU A 294 -13.10 -0.76 -13.25
N MET A 295 -12.37 -0.13 -14.16
CA MET A 295 -11.14 0.62 -13.89
C MET A 295 -11.23 2.01 -14.49
N LEU A 296 -10.54 3.01 -13.89
CA LEU A 296 -10.43 4.36 -14.44
C LEU A 296 -9.64 4.39 -15.76
N GLN A 297 -8.70 3.48 -15.92
CA GLN A 297 -7.98 3.24 -17.17
C GLN A 297 -8.08 1.76 -17.53
N SER A 298 -8.65 1.45 -18.67
CA SER A 298 -8.78 0.07 -19.14
C SER A 298 -7.40 -0.53 -19.46
N VAL A 299 -7.22 -1.77 -19.05
CA VAL A 299 -6.02 -2.57 -19.29
C VAL A 299 -6.47 -3.93 -19.81
N GLU A 300 -5.83 -4.41 -20.88
CA GLU A 300 -6.06 -5.76 -21.38
C GLU A 300 -5.52 -6.80 -20.40
N ILE A 301 -6.28 -7.86 -20.18
CA ILE A 301 -5.91 -8.98 -19.32
C ILE A 301 -5.90 -10.28 -20.11
N GLU A 302 -4.99 -11.17 -19.75
CA GLU A 302 -4.94 -12.52 -20.33
C GLU A 302 -5.99 -13.42 -19.66
N HIS A 303 -7.02 -13.80 -20.40
CA HIS A 303 -8.12 -14.63 -19.88
C HIS A 303 -7.66 -15.98 -19.34
N ASP A 304 -6.60 -16.56 -19.90
CA ASP A 304 -6.08 -17.85 -19.41
C ASP A 304 -5.43 -17.71 -18.03
N ASN A 305 -4.76 -16.60 -17.76
CA ASN A 305 -4.22 -16.28 -16.42
C ASN A 305 -5.36 -16.07 -15.40
N VAL A 306 -6.47 -15.46 -15.79
CA VAL A 306 -7.66 -15.33 -14.91
C VAL A 306 -8.21 -16.70 -14.53
N LYS A 307 -8.35 -17.63 -15.50
CA LYS A 307 -8.82 -19.00 -15.24
C LYS A 307 -7.84 -19.75 -14.34
N ALA A 308 -6.54 -19.65 -14.61
CA ALA A 308 -5.52 -20.31 -13.83
C ALA A 308 -5.49 -19.78 -12.38
N LEU A 309 -5.63 -18.47 -12.19
CA LEU A 309 -5.68 -17.87 -10.86
C LEU A 309 -6.92 -18.29 -10.06
N LYS A 310 -8.09 -18.38 -10.71
CA LYS A 310 -9.31 -18.93 -10.07
C LYS A 310 -9.14 -20.38 -9.65
N ALA A 311 -8.55 -21.20 -10.52
CA ALA A 311 -8.28 -22.62 -10.20
C ALA A 311 -7.32 -22.72 -9.01
N LEU A 312 -6.25 -21.95 -9.00
CA LEU A 312 -5.28 -21.88 -7.89
C LEU A 312 -5.96 -21.50 -6.57
N MET A 313 -6.82 -20.48 -6.58
CA MET A 313 -7.57 -20.05 -5.38
C MET A 313 -8.55 -21.10 -4.89
N HIS A 314 -9.28 -21.76 -5.80
CA HIS A 314 -10.21 -22.83 -5.47
C HIS A 314 -9.50 -24.04 -4.86
N ASP A 315 -8.37 -24.43 -5.41
CA ASP A 315 -7.61 -25.57 -4.89
C ASP A 315 -7.03 -25.26 -3.51
N PHE A 316 -6.47 -24.06 -3.32
CA PHE A 316 -5.98 -23.64 -2.00
C PHE A 316 -7.09 -23.58 -0.94
N GLY A 317 -8.31 -23.17 -1.32
CA GLY A 317 -9.48 -23.15 -0.43
C GLY A 317 -9.99 -24.51 0.03
N LYS A 318 -9.71 -25.59 -0.73
CA LYS A 318 -10.11 -26.97 -0.37
C LYS A 318 -9.27 -27.58 0.76
N TYR A 319 -8.08 -27.06 0.99
CA TYR A 319 -7.14 -27.55 2.00
C TYR A 319 -7.20 -26.77 3.32
N ARG A 320 -8.14 -25.85 3.44
CA ARG A 320 -8.42 -25.06 4.65
C ARG A 320 -9.85 -25.24 5.12
#